data_8d1825791301a2de6ce0b1f8e5de0830
#
_entry.id   8d1825791301a2de6ce0b1f8e5de0830
#
_cell.length_a   1.000
_cell.length_b   1.000
_cell.length_c   1.000
_cell.angle_alpha   90.00
_cell.angle_beta   90.00
_cell.angle_gamma   90.00
#
_symmetry.space_group_name_H-M   'P 1'
#
loop_
_entity.id
_entity.type
_entity.pdbx_description
1 polymer ?
#
loop_
_entity_poly.entity_id
_entity_poly.type
_entity_poly.pdbx_seq_one_letter_code
_entity_poly.pdbx_strand_id
1 'polypeptide(L)'
;MEFTQVILYTDTDGRARFREQAIPLTEGKPQARLSALMPCGGLQLRMSPVGFRSEFHCTGAPQWLFVLGGMMEIGLQDGSTRLFKPGDHFYSADTLPEGATFDAQWHGHCSRQVGDEPLVTAFVRA
;
A
#
# COMPACT_ATOMS: atom_id res chain seq x y z
N MET A 1 -11.94 18.54 -8.32
CA MET A 1 -11.16 17.38 -8.80
C MET A 1 -10.41 16.76 -7.63
N GLU A 2 -10.38 15.47 -7.55
CA GLU A 2 -9.83 14.74 -6.42
C GLU A 2 -9.02 13.54 -6.90
N PHE A 3 -8.03 13.18 -6.12
CA PHE A 3 -7.31 11.92 -6.27
C PHE A 3 -7.81 10.94 -5.20
N THR A 4 -8.22 9.75 -5.58
CA THR A 4 -8.68 8.75 -4.63
C THR A 4 -7.50 7.97 -4.10
N GLN A 5 -7.17 8.18 -2.83
CA GLN A 5 -6.10 7.45 -2.15
C GLN A 5 -6.66 6.15 -1.58
N VAL A 6 -6.05 5.03 -1.95
CA VAL A 6 -6.33 3.73 -1.34
C VAL A 6 -5.43 3.56 -0.13
N ILE A 7 -6.01 3.25 1.01
CA ILE A 7 -5.28 3.14 2.28
C ILE A 7 -5.46 1.73 2.84
N LEU A 8 -4.35 1.07 3.12
CA LEU A 8 -4.30 -0.14 3.93
C LEU A 8 -3.99 0.30 5.36
N TYR A 9 -4.91 0.04 6.28
CA TYR A 9 -4.80 0.54 7.65
C TYR A 9 -5.10 -0.54 8.68
N THR A 10 -4.70 -0.31 9.91
CA THR A 10 -5.03 -1.17 11.05
C THR A 10 -6.31 -0.65 11.70
N ASP A 11 -7.35 -1.47 11.70
CA ASP A 11 -8.63 -1.10 12.30
C ASP A 11 -8.57 -1.24 13.83
N THR A 12 -9.65 -0.80 14.49
CA THR A 12 -9.75 -0.77 15.95
C THR A 12 -9.63 -2.15 16.59
N ASP A 13 -9.95 -3.22 15.85
CA ASP A 13 -9.78 -4.60 16.31
C ASP A 13 -8.37 -5.18 16.05
N GLY A 14 -7.45 -4.38 15.52
CA GLY A 14 -6.08 -4.79 15.19
C GLY A 14 -5.92 -5.44 13.82
N ARG A 15 -6.99 -5.60 13.06
CA ARG A 15 -6.93 -6.21 11.73
C ARG A 15 -6.69 -5.17 10.64
N ALA A 16 -5.97 -5.60 9.61
CA ALA A 16 -5.75 -4.79 8.43
C ALA A 16 -7.02 -4.75 7.56
N ARG A 17 -7.35 -3.56 7.06
CA ARG A 17 -8.46 -3.33 6.13
C ARG A 17 -8.10 -2.25 5.13
N PHE A 18 -8.81 -2.24 4.00
CA PHE A 18 -8.70 -1.16 3.03
C PHE A 18 -9.81 -0.14 3.21
N ARG A 19 -9.47 1.13 2.97
CA ARG A 19 -10.43 2.22 2.81
C ARG A 19 -9.96 3.17 1.72
N GLU A 20 -10.81 4.06 1.30
CA GLU A 20 -10.49 5.09 0.33
C GLU A 20 -10.68 6.47 0.94
N GLN A 21 -9.84 7.41 0.54
CA GLN A 21 -9.91 8.78 0.99
C GLN A 21 -9.62 9.72 -0.18
N ALA A 22 -10.47 10.75 -0.33
CA ALA A 22 -10.24 11.76 -1.34
C ALA A 22 -9.12 12.70 -0.90
N ILE A 23 -8.19 12.96 -1.82
CA ILE A 23 -7.19 14.01 -1.69
C ILE A 23 -7.58 15.13 -2.65
N PRO A 24 -7.93 16.33 -2.16
CA PRO A 24 -8.33 17.42 -3.04
C PRO A 24 -7.14 17.90 -3.88
N LEU A 25 -7.38 18.16 -5.15
CA LEU A 25 -6.38 18.72 -6.07
C LEU A 25 -6.72 20.20 -6.26
N THR A 26 -6.23 21.02 -5.33
CA THR A 26 -6.60 22.45 -5.22
C THR A 26 -5.56 23.40 -5.76
N GLU A 27 -4.38 22.88 -6.12
CA GLU A 27 -3.27 23.68 -6.63
C GLU A 27 -3.10 23.47 -8.13
N GLY A 28 -2.19 24.22 -8.72
CA GLY A 28 -1.90 24.11 -10.14
C GLY A 28 -2.88 24.88 -11.02
N LYS A 29 -3.05 24.40 -12.24
CA LYS A 29 -3.88 25.00 -13.30
C LYS A 29 -4.98 24.05 -13.71
N PRO A 30 -6.03 24.51 -14.44
CA PRO A 30 -7.09 23.61 -14.91
C PRO A 30 -6.60 22.40 -15.69
N GLN A 31 -5.50 22.54 -16.46
CA GLN A 31 -4.91 21.43 -17.22
C GLN A 31 -3.93 20.59 -16.43
N ALA A 32 -3.55 21.01 -15.20
CA ALA A 32 -2.54 20.33 -14.40
C ALA A 32 -2.83 20.58 -12.91
N ARG A 33 -3.86 19.92 -12.40
CA ARG A 33 -4.26 20.03 -11.01
C ARG A 33 -3.32 19.24 -10.12
N LEU A 34 -2.95 19.85 -8.99
CA LEU A 34 -2.02 19.28 -8.02
C LEU A 34 -2.65 19.21 -6.64
N SER A 35 -2.26 18.18 -5.91
CA SER A 35 -2.47 18.17 -4.46
C SER A 35 -1.53 19.18 -3.79
N ALA A 36 -1.76 19.47 -2.53
CA ALA A 36 -0.74 20.11 -1.70
C ALA A 36 0.54 19.24 -1.70
N LEU A 37 1.71 19.89 -1.62
CA LEU A 37 2.96 19.17 -1.55
C LEU A 37 3.03 18.35 -0.25
N MET A 38 3.35 17.06 -0.39
CA MET A 38 3.48 16.16 0.75
C MET A 38 4.96 15.93 1.04
N PRO A 39 5.48 16.33 2.20
CA PRO A 39 6.84 15.99 2.60
C PRO A 39 7.01 14.49 2.71
N CYS A 40 8.13 13.94 2.24
CA CYS A 40 8.41 12.51 2.25
C CYS A 40 9.80 12.22 2.80
N GLY A 41 9.94 11.08 3.49
CA GLY A 41 11.17 10.72 4.19
C GLY A 41 12.15 9.88 3.39
N GLY A 42 11.81 9.47 2.18
CA GLY A 42 12.72 8.69 1.33
C GLY A 42 12.01 7.81 0.32
N LEU A 43 12.78 7.38 -0.67
CA LEU A 43 12.31 6.54 -1.78
C LEU A 43 13.15 5.28 -1.86
N GLN A 44 12.50 4.11 -2.02
CA GLN A 44 13.16 2.86 -2.37
C GLN A 44 12.47 2.22 -3.55
N LEU A 45 13.26 1.66 -4.45
CA LEU A 45 12.78 0.85 -5.55
C LEU A 45 13.00 -0.62 -5.19
N ARG A 46 12.02 -1.46 -5.53
CA ARG A 46 12.09 -2.88 -5.24
C ARG A 46 11.68 -3.69 -6.47
N MET A 47 12.37 -4.79 -6.70
CA MET A 47 12.01 -5.79 -7.68
C MET A 47 11.81 -7.13 -7.00
N SER A 48 10.64 -7.74 -7.19
CA SER A 48 10.31 -9.06 -6.64
C SER A 48 10.16 -10.06 -7.79
N PRO A 49 10.83 -11.21 -7.74
CA PRO A 49 10.79 -12.18 -8.84
C PRO A 49 9.41 -12.82 -8.98
N VAL A 50 9.18 -13.43 -10.14
CA VAL A 50 8.01 -14.28 -10.35
C VAL A 50 7.98 -15.38 -9.29
N GLY A 51 6.83 -15.57 -8.67
CA GLY A 51 6.64 -16.52 -7.58
C GLY A 51 6.85 -15.94 -6.18
N PHE A 52 7.24 -14.67 -6.08
CA PHE A 52 7.39 -14.02 -4.78
C PHE A 52 6.07 -14.04 -4.01
N ARG A 53 6.15 -14.41 -2.73
CA ARG A 53 5.06 -14.23 -1.76
C ARG A 53 5.64 -14.00 -0.37
N SER A 54 4.97 -13.16 0.38
CA SER A 54 5.32 -12.90 1.77
C SER A 54 4.39 -13.67 2.71
N GLU A 55 4.86 -13.86 3.93
CA GLU A 55 4.01 -14.19 5.08
C GLU A 55 3.22 -12.96 5.52
N PHE A 56 2.24 -13.15 6.41
CA PHE A 56 1.55 -12.02 7.04
C PHE A 56 2.55 -11.20 7.84
N HIS A 57 2.50 -9.88 7.65
CA HIS A 57 3.39 -8.93 8.31
C HIS A 57 2.71 -7.57 8.39
N CYS A 58 3.21 -6.72 9.27
CA CYS A 58 2.81 -5.32 9.35
C CYS A 58 3.82 -4.43 8.63
N THR A 59 3.39 -3.25 8.27
CA THR A 59 4.26 -2.20 7.73
C THR A 59 5.05 -1.57 8.88
N GLY A 60 6.37 -1.44 8.73
CA GLY A 60 7.22 -0.88 9.79
C GLY A 60 7.02 0.61 9.99
N ALA A 61 6.80 1.35 8.91
CA ALA A 61 6.51 2.78 8.93
C ALA A 61 5.53 3.09 7.79
N PRO A 62 4.60 4.04 7.96
CA PRO A 62 3.67 4.38 6.91
C PRO A 62 4.38 4.81 5.63
N GLN A 63 3.89 4.34 4.49
CA GLN A 63 4.52 4.62 3.20
C GLN A 63 3.54 4.43 2.04
N TRP A 64 3.77 5.20 0.99
CA TRP A 64 3.13 4.96 -0.30
C TRP A 64 3.81 3.77 -0.99
N LEU A 65 3.01 2.99 -1.69
CA LEU A 65 3.50 1.97 -2.59
C LEU A 65 2.89 2.20 -3.97
N PHE A 66 3.73 2.33 -4.99
CA PHE A 66 3.30 2.46 -6.38
C PHE A 66 3.77 1.24 -7.16
N VAL A 67 2.87 0.63 -7.94
CA VAL A 67 3.22 -0.47 -8.83
C VAL A 67 3.69 0.11 -10.16
N LEU A 68 4.92 -0.17 -10.54
CA LEU A 68 5.54 0.31 -11.77
C LEU A 68 5.52 -0.76 -12.87
N GLY A 69 5.61 -2.03 -12.50
CA GLY A 69 5.59 -3.15 -13.42
C GLY A 69 5.14 -4.43 -12.74
N GLY A 70 4.61 -5.37 -13.51
CA GLY A 70 4.05 -6.59 -12.94
C GLY A 70 2.74 -6.32 -12.20
N MET A 71 2.30 -7.28 -11.41
CA MET A 71 1.07 -7.17 -10.62
C MET A 71 1.31 -7.68 -9.21
N MET A 72 0.65 -7.07 -8.24
CA MET A 72 0.72 -7.45 -6.83
C MET A 72 -0.66 -7.69 -6.27
N GLU A 73 -0.80 -8.74 -5.49
CA GLU A 73 -2.02 -9.00 -4.73
C GLU A 73 -1.72 -8.84 -3.24
N ILE A 74 -2.56 -8.09 -2.55
CA ILE A 74 -2.53 -7.99 -1.09
C ILE A 74 -3.66 -8.86 -0.54
N GLY A 75 -3.32 -9.74 0.40
CA GLY A 75 -4.27 -10.59 1.10
C GLY A 75 -4.49 -10.12 2.54
N LEU A 76 -5.74 -10.19 2.97
CA LEU A 76 -6.14 -9.84 4.34
C LEU A 76 -6.51 -11.11 5.12
N GLN A 77 -6.61 -10.99 6.44
CA GLN A 77 -6.88 -12.12 7.33
C GLN A 77 -8.27 -12.74 7.12
N ASP A 78 -9.21 -11.97 6.61
CA ASP A 78 -10.56 -12.46 6.29
C ASP A 78 -10.64 -13.26 4.99
N GLY A 79 -9.50 -13.45 4.30
CA GLY A 79 -9.41 -14.14 3.02
C GLY A 79 -9.67 -13.26 1.80
N SER A 80 -10.04 -11.99 2.00
CA SER A 80 -10.20 -11.06 0.88
C SER A 80 -8.86 -10.67 0.30
N THR A 81 -8.85 -10.31 -0.99
CA THR A 81 -7.66 -9.90 -1.71
C THR A 81 -7.94 -8.67 -2.54
N ARG A 82 -6.87 -7.92 -2.84
CA ARG A 82 -6.94 -6.78 -3.75
C ARG A 82 -5.75 -6.81 -4.69
N LEU A 83 -6.03 -6.66 -5.98
CA LEU A 83 -5.02 -6.68 -7.03
C LEU A 83 -4.61 -5.25 -7.40
N PHE A 84 -3.30 -5.04 -7.53
CA PHE A 84 -2.70 -3.77 -7.94
C PHE A 84 -1.89 -4.02 -9.21
N LYS A 85 -2.19 -3.24 -10.25
CA LYS A 85 -1.56 -3.30 -11.58
C LYS A 85 -0.63 -2.10 -11.76
N PRO A 86 0.20 -2.08 -12.82
CA PRO A 86 1.02 -0.91 -13.11
C PRO A 86 0.19 0.38 -13.17
N GLY A 87 0.62 1.40 -12.43
CA GLY A 87 -0.11 2.65 -12.26
C GLY A 87 -1.00 2.70 -11.02
N ASP A 88 -1.26 1.57 -10.38
CA ASP A 88 -2.01 1.52 -9.13
C ASP A 88 -1.11 1.81 -7.94
N HIS A 89 -1.73 2.20 -6.84
CA HIS A 89 -1.03 2.52 -5.59
C HIS A 89 -1.86 2.09 -4.39
N PHE A 90 -1.19 2.03 -3.24
CA PHE A 90 -1.85 2.15 -1.95
C PHE A 90 -0.90 2.80 -0.94
N TYR A 91 -1.48 3.42 0.06
CA TYR A 91 -0.75 3.96 1.21
C TYR A 91 -0.85 2.95 2.35
N SER A 92 0.27 2.40 2.77
CA SER A 92 0.29 1.38 3.82
C SER A 92 0.49 2.04 5.17
N ALA A 93 -0.54 1.97 6.00
CA ALA A 93 -0.53 2.41 7.39
C ALA A 93 -0.93 1.26 8.33
N ASP A 94 -0.81 0.03 7.87
CA ASP A 94 -1.09 -1.16 8.66
C ASP A 94 0.13 -1.49 9.54
N THR A 95 0.24 -0.76 10.63
CA THR A 95 1.31 -0.93 11.61
C THR A 95 0.81 -1.74 12.79
N LEU A 96 1.74 -2.42 13.50
CA LEU A 96 1.35 -3.17 14.69
C LEU A 96 0.81 -2.19 15.75
N PRO A 97 -0.38 -2.47 16.35
CA PRO A 97 -0.90 -1.61 17.40
C PRO A 97 0.09 -1.47 18.57
N GLU A 98 0.14 -0.28 19.15
CA GLU A 98 1.02 -0.02 20.28
C GLU A 98 0.74 -0.99 21.44
N GLY A 99 1.80 -1.57 22.00
CA GLY A 99 1.71 -2.54 23.07
C GLY A 99 1.29 -3.95 22.63
N ALA A 100 0.97 -4.17 21.36
CA ALA A 100 0.58 -5.49 20.87
C ALA A 100 1.80 -6.34 20.53
N THR A 101 1.67 -7.64 20.74
CA THR A 101 2.59 -8.64 20.22
C THR A 101 2.04 -9.13 18.88
N PHE A 102 2.89 -9.18 17.86
CA PHE A 102 2.45 -9.60 16.52
C PHE A 102 1.91 -11.03 16.54
N ASP A 103 0.70 -11.19 16.03
CA ASP A 103 0.03 -12.48 15.82
C ASP A 103 -0.25 -12.67 14.33
N ALA A 104 0.45 -13.60 13.70
CA ALA A 104 0.35 -13.86 12.27
C ALA A 104 -1.03 -14.38 11.83
N GLN A 105 -1.89 -14.76 12.76
CA GLN A 105 -3.27 -15.19 12.48
C GLN A 105 -4.29 -14.07 12.69
N TRP A 106 -3.86 -12.91 13.12
CA TRP A 106 -4.74 -11.77 13.44
C TRP A 106 -4.29 -10.46 12.80
N HIS A 107 -3.00 -10.13 12.93
CA HIS A 107 -2.43 -8.87 12.47
C HIS A 107 -1.89 -8.96 11.06
N GLY A 108 -1.79 -7.79 10.42
CA GLY A 108 -1.02 -7.65 9.20
C GLY A 108 -1.76 -8.07 7.93
N HIS A 109 -0.99 -8.07 6.89
CA HIS A 109 -1.39 -8.40 5.52
C HIS A 109 -0.28 -9.23 4.89
N CYS A 110 -0.60 -9.89 3.77
CA CYS A 110 0.40 -10.58 2.98
C CYS A 110 0.38 -10.07 1.54
N SER A 111 1.48 -10.28 0.83
CA SER A 111 1.61 -9.85 -0.56
C SER A 111 2.17 -10.98 -1.40
N ARG A 112 1.80 -10.99 -2.69
CA ARG A 112 2.42 -11.88 -3.66
C ARG A 112 2.49 -11.22 -5.03
N GLN A 113 3.49 -11.63 -5.79
CA GLN A 113 3.58 -11.34 -7.20
C GLN A 113 2.56 -12.20 -7.96
N VAL A 114 1.86 -11.60 -8.93
CA VAL A 114 0.86 -12.26 -9.78
C VAL A 114 1.26 -12.11 -11.24
N GLY A 115 1.05 -13.15 -12.03
CA GLY A 115 1.34 -13.12 -13.45
C GLY A 115 2.75 -13.61 -13.77
N ASP A 116 3.20 -13.36 -15.00
CA ASP A 116 4.43 -13.91 -15.56
C ASP A 116 5.58 -12.90 -15.63
N GLU A 117 5.38 -11.70 -15.08
CA GLU A 117 6.40 -10.65 -15.04
C GLU A 117 6.84 -10.34 -13.62
N PRO A 118 8.12 -10.00 -13.39
CA PRO A 118 8.56 -9.53 -12.08
C PRO A 118 7.76 -8.32 -11.62
N LEU A 119 7.55 -8.23 -10.31
CA LEU A 119 6.87 -7.10 -9.70
C LEU A 119 7.88 -6.00 -9.41
N VAL A 120 7.63 -4.81 -9.96
CA VAL A 120 8.47 -3.63 -9.74
C VAL A 120 7.64 -2.60 -8.98
N THR A 121 8.14 -2.14 -7.85
CA THR A 121 7.44 -1.21 -6.98
C THR A 121 8.33 -0.07 -6.53
N ALA A 122 7.70 1.06 -6.21
CA ALA A 122 8.36 2.18 -5.55
C ALA A 122 7.69 2.40 -4.20
N PHE A 123 8.50 2.52 -3.15
CA PHE A 123 8.06 2.85 -1.81
C PHE A 123 8.48 4.28 -1.49
N VAL A 124 7.54 5.10 -1.05
CA VAL A 124 7.80 6.49 -0.63
C VAL A 124 7.35 6.63 0.83
N ARG A 125 8.32 6.79 1.73
CA ARG A 125 8.02 6.93 3.16
C ARG A 125 7.38 8.27 3.47
N ALA A 126 6.39 8.22 4.30
CA ALA A 126 5.74 9.42 4.80
C ALA A 126 6.66 10.21 5.75
#